data_70fa9777a20b409ad5e62d3e2a39fa86
#
_entry.id   70fa9777a20b409ad5e62d3e2a39fa86
#
_cell.length_a   1.000
_cell.length_b   1.000
_cell.length_c   1.000
_cell.angle_alpha   90.00
_cell.angle_beta   90.00
_cell.angle_gamma   90.00
#
_symmetry.space_group_name_H-M   'P 1'
#
loop_
_entity.id
_entity.type
_entity.pdbx_description
1 polymer ?
#
loop_
_entity_poly.entity_id
_entity_poly.type
_entity_poly.pdbx_seq_one_letter_code
_entity_poly.pdbx_strand_id
1 'polypeptide(L)'
;LTDGSFNVVAIHPEAGIDPDRLLSIAAHAEAYSNHPIALSVRAAYSGPIDQQRIDDVQEQSGHGVRARIDERVVLVGNDKLMSACGVGCCECELTGTILHVSLDGAYIGHIVIADVIKPDAVEAIAALRAAGVKKTVMLTGDRADVAAAVAKELGIDEFRAQLLPQDKVAEVEKLLEETHAHGAGKGKLAFVGDGINDAPVLTRADIGIAMGAMGSDAAIEA
;
A
#
# COMPACT_ATOMS: atom_id res chain seq x y z
N LEU A 1 -10.60 -1.13 -4.48
CA LEU A 1 -10.06 -2.49 -4.59
C LEU A 1 -9.33 -2.90 -3.30
N THR A 2 -8.56 -2.00 -2.72
CA THR A 2 -7.95 -2.15 -1.40
C THR A 2 -8.75 -1.33 -0.38
N ASP A 3 -8.54 -1.56 0.91
CA ASP A 3 -9.26 -0.82 1.94
C ASP A 3 -8.51 0.44 2.43
N GLY A 4 -7.29 0.67 1.91
CA GLY A 4 -6.40 1.75 2.32
C GLY A 4 -5.75 1.50 3.68
N SER A 5 -5.90 0.31 4.23
CA SER A 5 -5.22 -0.11 5.44
C SER A 5 -3.93 -0.88 5.10
N PHE A 6 -2.84 -0.43 5.70
CA PHE A 6 -1.58 -1.15 5.63
C PHE A 6 -1.56 -2.26 6.69
N ASN A 7 -1.20 -3.48 6.28
CA ASN A 7 -1.06 -4.60 7.21
C ASN A 7 0.29 -5.30 7.03
N VAL A 8 0.80 -5.86 8.13
CA VAL A 8 1.95 -6.75 8.09
C VAL A 8 1.54 -8.04 7.38
N VAL A 9 2.13 -8.31 6.22
CA VAL A 9 1.82 -9.49 5.40
C VAL A 9 2.88 -10.58 5.51
N ALA A 10 4.11 -10.22 5.90
CA ALA A 10 5.17 -11.19 6.16
C ALA A 10 6.19 -10.63 7.16
N ILE A 11 6.83 -11.54 7.91
CA ILE A 11 7.90 -11.26 8.85
C ILE A 11 9.05 -12.21 8.51
N HIS A 12 10.21 -11.66 8.17
CA HIS A 12 11.40 -12.41 7.78
C HIS A 12 12.56 -12.12 8.73
N PRO A 13 12.67 -12.87 9.83
CA PRO A 13 13.79 -12.72 10.74
C PRO A 13 15.06 -13.34 10.16
N GLU A 14 16.21 -12.82 10.56
CA GLU A 14 17.49 -13.47 10.35
C GLU A 14 17.62 -14.75 11.19
N ALA A 15 18.57 -15.62 10.80
CA ALA A 15 18.79 -16.91 11.46
C ALA A 15 19.02 -16.74 12.97
N GLY A 16 18.22 -17.44 13.77
CA GLY A 16 18.28 -17.39 15.23
C GLY A 16 17.48 -16.27 15.89
N ILE A 17 16.75 -15.47 15.11
CA ILE A 17 15.82 -14.46 15.62
C ILE A 17 14.39 -15.02 15.54
N ASP A 18 13.66 -14.88 16.63
CA ASP A 18 12.24 -15.23 16.66
C ASP A 18 11.39 -14.14 15.97
N PRO A 19 10.40 -14.51 15.10
CA PRO A 19 9.52 -13.56 14.42
C PRO A 19 8.78 -12.61 15.39
N ASP A 20 8.28 -13.13 16.52
CA ASP A 20 7.57 -12.31 17.51
C ASP A 20 8.52 -11.31 18.18
N ARG A 21 9.79 -11.70 18.37
CA ARG A 21 10.82 -10.80 18.90
C ARG A 21 11.15 -9.69 17.90
N LEU A 22 11.27 -10.01 16.59
CA LEU A 22 11.50 -9.01 15.54
C LEU A 22 10.35 -8.01 15.52
N LEU A 23 9.10 -8.49 15.51
CA LEU A 23 7.91 -7.66 15.52
C LEU A 23 7.81 -6.81 16.78
N SER A 24 8.11 -7.37 17.95
CA SER A 24 8.14 -6.65 19.23
C SER A 24 9.11 -5.47 19.19
N ILE A 25 10.33 -5.69 18.72
CA ILE A 25 11.36 -4.64 18.61
C ILE A 25 10.88 -3.52 17.68
N ALA A 26 10.35 -3.87 16.52
CA ALA A 26 9.82 -2.90 15.56
C ALA A 26 8.63 -2.11 16.14
N ALA A 27 7.69 -2.78 16.82
CA ALA A 27 6.52 -2.13 17.42
C ALA A 27 6.90 -1.15 18.55
N HIS A 28 7.91 -1.48 19.36
CA HIS A 28 8.42 -0.55 20.37
C HIS A 28 9.15 0.65 19.75
N ALA A 29 9.96 0.45 18.70
CA ALA A 29 10.63 1.56 18.01
C ALA A 29 9.62 2.53 17.38
N GLU A 30 8.53 2.03 16.85
CA GLU A 30 7.45 2.78 16.21
C GLU A 30 6.36 3.26 17.19
N ALA A 31 6.57 3.14 18.50
CA ALA A 31 5.55 3.41 19.52
C ALA A 31 4.99 4.84 19.47
N TYR A 32 5.81 5.81 19.08
CA TYR A 32 5.44 7.23 19.06
C TYR A 32 5.14 7.76 17.65
N SER A 33 5.36 6.99 16.61
CA SER A 33 5.06 7.39 15.23
C SER A 33 3.57 7.24 14.92
N ASN A 34 3.00 8.25 14.24
CA ASN A 34 1.62 8.21 13.72
C ASN A 34 1.57 7.84 12.24
N HIS A 35 2.68 7.43 11.65
CA HIS A 35 2.73 7.02 10.26
C HIS A 35 1.87 5.75 10.05
N PRO A 36 1.12 5.60 8.94
CA PRO A 36 0.28 4.42 8.70
C PRO A 36 1.03 3.08 8.80
N ILE A 37 2.30 3.05 8.37
CA ILE A 37 3.18 1.88 8.50
C ILE A 37 3.45 1.55 9.98
N ALA A 38 3.75 2.55 10.81
CA ALA A 38 3.95 2.37 12.24
C ALA A 38 2.70 1.83 12.94
N LEU A 39 1.53 2.36 12.55
CA LEU A 39 0.23 1.89 13.05
C LEU A 39 0.02 0.41 12.73
N SER A 40 0.34 -0.03 11.49
CA SER A 40 0.17 -1.43 11.09
C SER A 40 1.14 -2.37 11.82
N VAL A 41 2.38 -1.96 12.04
CA VAL A 41 3.36 -2.74 12.84
C VAL A 41 2.86 -2.91 14.27
N ARG A 42 2.38 -1.82 14.90
CA ARG A 42 1.82 -1.88 16.25
C ARG A 42 0.56 -2.72 16.34
N ALA A 43 -0.32 -2.65 15.34
CA ALA A 43 -1.54 -3.45 15.28
C ALA A 43 -1.26 -4.96 15.13
N ALA A 44 -0.19 -5.31 14.42
CA ALA A 44 0.24 -6.70 14.25
C ALA A 44 0.86 -7.29 15.52
N TYR A 45 1.44 -6.46 16.38
CA TYR A 45 2.04 -6.90 17.63
C TYR A 45 0.97 -7.10 18.70
N SER A 46 0.78 -8.32 19.18
CA SER A 46 -0.24 -8.68 20.16
C SER A 46 0.15 -8.40 21.62
N GLY A 47 1.43 -8.11 21.88
CA GLY A 47 1.93 -7.84 23.22
C GLY A 47 1.76 -6.38 23.66
N PRO A 48 1.95 -6.08 24.95
CA PRO A 48 1.96 -4.70 25.44
C PRO A 48 3.20 -3.96 24.96
N ILE A 49 3.04 -2.70 24.53
CA ILE A 49 4.17 -1.81 24.29
C ILE A 49 4.53 -1.11 25.58
N ASP A 50 5.65 -1.48 26.15
CA ASP A 50 6.17 -0.88 27.38
C ASP A 50 7.01 0.37 27.06
N GLN A 51 6.40 1.52 27.27
CA GLN A 51 7.05 2.81 27.01
C GLN A 51 8.26 3.09 27.91
N GLN A 52 8.36 2.44 29.06
CA GLN A 52 9.50 2.65 29.98
C GLN A 52 10.80 2.03 29.45
N ARG A 53 10.69 1.12 28.47
CA ARG A 53 11.84 0.51 27.82
C ARG A 53 12.40 1.34 26.65
N ILE A 54 11.70 2.43 26.27
CA ILE A 54 11.97 3.18 25.06
C ILE A 54 12.57 4.54 25.43
N ASP A 55 13.79 4.78 24.97
CA ASP A 55 14.49 6.05 25.09
C ASP A 55 14.98 6.55 23.75
N ASP A 56 15.30 7.84 23.65
CA ASP A 56 16.00 8.50 22.54
C ASP A 56 15.40 8.15 21.16
N VAL A 57 14.09 8.40 20.99
CA VAL A 57 13.40 8.18 19.71
C VAL A 57 13.64 9.35 18.77
N GLN A 58 14.21 9.07 17.60
CA GLN A 58 14.52 10.02 16.54
C GLN A 58 13.89 9.56 15.23
N GLU A 59 12.86 10.26 14.78
CA GLU A 59 12.25 10.01 13.48
C GLU A 59 13.04 10.73 12.38
N GLN A 60 13.45 9.97 11.35
CA GLN A 60 14.08 10.50 10.15
C GLN A 60 13.08 10.49 9.01
N SER A 61 12.58 11.66 8.67
CA SER A 61 11.52 11.83 7.67
C SER A 61 11.84 11.10 6.34
N GLY A 62 10.93 10.22 5.91
CA GLY A 62 11.07 9.42 4.69
C GLY A 62 12.09 8.28 4.77
N HIS A 63 12.71 8.02 5.94
CA HIS A 63 13.71 6.97 6.11
C HIS A 63 13.32 5.94 7.18
N GLY A 64 12.76 6.37 8.30
CA GLY A 64 12.38 5.50 9.41
C GLY A 64 12.70 6.10 10.77
N VAL A 65 12.86 5.24 11.76
CA VAL A 65 13.04 5.59 13.17
C VAL A 65 14.34 4.98 13.72
N ARG A 66 15.06 5.76 14.49
CA ARG A 66 16.12 5.32 15.40
C ARG A 66 15.62 5.46 16.82
N ALA A 67 15.67 4.39 17.59
CA ALA A 67 15.26 4.39 18.99
C ALA A 67 16.30 3.65 19.85
N ARG A 68 16.25 3.88 21.17
CA ARG A 68 16.95 3.04 22.14
C ARG A 68 15.91 2.25 22.92
N ILE A 69 16.03 0.93 22.90
CA ILE A 69 15.13 0.01 23.62
C ILE A 69 15.98 -0.88 24.51
N ASP A 70 15.73 -0.87 25.82
CA ASP A 70 16.54 -1.58 26.82
C ASP A 70 18.04 -1.26 26.66
N GLU A 71 18.38 0.03 26.54
CA GLU A 71 19.74 0.55 26.31
C GLU A 71 20.40 0.14 24.97
N ARG A 72 19.72 -0.61 24.12
CA ARG A 72 20.19 -1.07 22.82
C ARG A 72 19.69 -0.16 21.69
N VAL A 73 20.55 0.12 20.72
CA VAL A 73 20.19 0.92 19.56
C VAL A 73 19.41 0.10 18.55
N VAL A 74 18.21 0.56 18.23
CA VAL A 74 17.32 -0.06 17.22
C VAL A 74 17.16 0.90 16.06
N LEU A 75 17.25 0.40 14.85
CA LEU A 75 16.87 1.10 13.62
C LEU A 75 15.71 0.34 12.98
N VAL A 76 14.66 1.08 12.61
CA VAL A 76 13.51 0.54 11.87
C VAL A 76 13.24 1.49 10.70
N GLY A 77 13.34 1.00 9.47
CA GLY A 77 13.16 1.87 8.30
C GLY A 77 13.53 1.21 6.98
N ASN A 78 13.69 2.06 5.97
CA ASN A 78 14.01 1.60 4.62
C ASN A 78 15.52 1.30 4.45
N ASP A 79 15.90 0.83 3.26
CA ASP A 79 17.28 0.54 2.84
C ASP A 79 18.22 1.75 2.99
N LYS A 80 17.70 2.96 2.78
CA LYS A 80 18.48 4.21 2.91
C LYS A 80 18.89 4.47 4.35
N LEU A 81 17.99 4.24 5.32
CA LEU A 81 18.32 4.35 6.75
C LEU A 81 19.41 3.33 7.12
N MET A 82 19.24 2.08 6.70
CA MET A 82 20.20 1.02 6.99
C MET A 82 21.58 1.35 6.41
N SER A 83 21.64 1.75 5.14
CA SER A 83 22.87 2.14 4.46
C SER A 83 23.55 3.33 5.11
N ALA A 84 22.79 4.36 5.49
CA ALA A 84 23.33 5.56 6.17
C ALA A 84 23.95 5.23 7.54
N CYS A 85 23.48 4.17 8.19
CA CYS A 85 23.99 3.68 9.47
C CYS A 85 25.02 2.54 9.32
N GLY A 86 25.42 2.19 8.10
CA GLY A 86 26.40 1.13 7.84
C GLY A 86 25.89 -0.29 8.07
N VAL A 87 24.58 -0.48 8.06
CA VAL A 87 23.94 -1.80 8.21
C VAL A 87 23.60 -2.35 6.81
N GLY A 88 24.16 -3.52 6.47
CA GLY A 88 23.77 -4.25 5.26
C GLY A 88 22.39 -4.87 5.44
N CYS A 89 21.50 -4.73 4.46
CA CYS A 89 20.21 -5.40 4.43
C CYS A 89 20.12 -6.37 3.25
N CYS A 90 19.29 -7.40 3.38
CA CYS A 90 19.01 -8.32 2.28
C CYS A 90 17.92 -7.75 1.37
N GLU A 91 17.96 -8.13 0.09
CA GLU A 91 16.88 -7.88 -0.85
C GLU A 91 15.69 -8.79 -0.54
N CYS A 92 14.48 -8.25 -0.66
CA CYS A 92 13.25 -8.99 -0.49
C CYS A 92 12.47 -8.97 -1.82
N GLU A 93 12.09 -10.15 -2.30
CA GLU A 93 11.32 -10.29 -3.55
C GLU A 93 9.82 -10.05 -3.37
N LEU A 94 9.34 -9.94 -2.12
CA LEU A 94 7.92 -9.73 -1.85
C LEU A 94 7.51 -8.30 -2.19
N THR A 95 6.30 -8.20 -2.73
CA THR A 95 5.69 -6.93 -3.09
C THR A 95 5.16 -6.23 -1.84
N GLY A 96 5.54 -4.98 -1.64
CA GLY A 96 5.12 -4.19 -0.49
C GLY A 96 6.17 -3.18 -0.04
N THR A 97 5.89 -2.51 1.07
CA THR A 97 6.85 -1.68 1.78
C THR A 97 7.68 -2.57 2.70
N ILE A 98 8.98 -2.58 2.48
CA ILE A 98 9.91 -3.36 3.30
C ILE A 98 10.42 -2.47 4.42
N LEU A 99 10.20 -2.90 5.64
CA LEU A 99 10.66 -2.27 6.86
C LEU A 99 11.80 -3.11 7.46
N HIS A 100 13.01 -2.68 7.23
CA HIS A 100 14.21 -3.33 7.77
C HIS A 100 14.40 -3.02 9.23
N VAL A 101 14.90 -3.96 10.00
CA VAL A 101 15.15 -3.82 11.44
C VAL A 101 16.59 -4.21 11.76
N SER A 102 17.26 -3.37 12.53
CA SER A 102 18.59 -3.67 13.09
C SER A 102 18.64 -3.42 14.58
N LEU A 103 19.55 -4.12 15.24
CA LEU A 103 19.78 -4.06 16.68
C LEU A 103 21.29 -3.95 16.93
N ASP A 104 21.74 -2.85 17.56
CA ASP A 104 23.17 -2.55 17.81
C ASP A 104 24.05 -2.66 16.54
N GLY A 105 23.53 -2.20 15.41
CA GLY A 105 24.23 -2.25 14.13
C GLY A 105 24.22 -3.60 13.42
N ALA A 106 23.64 -4.64 14.01
CA ALA A 106 23.43 -5.92 13.35
C ALA A 106 22.03 -5.98 12.73
N TYR A 107 21.95 -6.37 11.46
CA TYR A 107 20.67 -6.62 10.81
C TYR A 107 19.97 -7.84 11.43
N ILE A 108 18.72 -7.73 11.80
CA ILE A 108 17.96 -8.81 12.47
C ILE A 108 16.75 -9.28 11.67
N GLY A 109 16.46 -8.66 10.53
CA GLY A 109 15.38 -9.08 9.63
C GLY A 109 14.59 -7.91 9.08
N HIS A 110 13.50 -8.25 8.39
CA HIS A 110 12.57 -7.26 7.84
C HIS A 110 11.12 -7.68 7.97
N ILE A 111 10.25 -6.70 7.92
CA ILE A 111 8.79 -6.84 7.94
C ILE A 111 8.27 -6.30 6.61
N VAL A 112 7.38 -7.05 5.97
CA VAL A 112 6.72 -6.62 4.73
C VAL A 112 5.32 -6.13 5.04
N ILE A 113 5.03 -4.93 4.59
CA ILE A 113 3.76 -4.25 4.81
C ILE A 113 3.14 -3.96 3.45
N ALA A 114 1.91 -4.37 3.26
CA ALA A 114 1.16 -4.12 2.03
C ALA A 114 -0.26 -3.63 2.33
N ASP A 115 -0.85 -2.97 1.36
CA ASP A 115 -2.27 -2.65 1.40
C ASP A 115 -3.08 -3.92 1.16
N VAL A 116 -4.18 -4.07 1.89
CA VAL A 116 -4.99 -5.29 1.85
C VAL A 116 -6.09 -5.14 0.82
N ILE A 117 -6.15 -6.12 -0.07
CA ILE A 117 -7.27 -6.27 -1.01
C ILE A 117 -8.55 -6.55 -0.21
N LYS A 118 -9.61 -5.81 -0.52
CA LYS A 118 -10.92 -6.04 0.11
C LYS A 118 -11.38 -7.48 -0.14
N PRO A 119 -11.93 -8.17 0.88
CA PRO A 119 -12.31 -9.58 0.76
C PRO A 119 -13.29 -9.86 -0.38
N ASP A 120 -14.15 -8.89 -0.71
CA ASP A 120 -15.16 -8.96 -1.75
C ASP A 120 -14.69 -8.51 -3.14
N ALA A 121 -13.46 -7.96 -3.25
CA ALA A 121 -12.98 -7.39 -4.51
C ALA A 121 -12.82 -8.42 -5.63
N VAL A 122 -12.35 -9.62 -5.32
CA VAL A 122 -12.21 -10.71 -6.31
C VAL A 122 -13.58 -11.10 -6.86
N GLU A 123 -14.56 -11.29 -5.96
CA GLU A 123 -15.94 -11.64 -6.35
C GLU A 123 -16.61 -10.50 -7.15
N ALA A 124 -16.37 -9.24 -6.76
CA ALA A 124 -16.89 -8.09 -7.49
C ALA A 124 -16.36 -8.02 -8.92
N ILE A 125 -15.06 -8.22 -9.14
CA ILE A 125 -14.47 -8.26 -10.50
C ILE A 125 -15.05 -9.43 -11.31
N ALA A 126 -15.20 -10.61 -10.71
CA ALA A 126 -15.80 -11.75 -11.36
C ALA A 126 -17.28 -11.50 -11.75
N ALA A 127 -18.05 -10.85 -10.86
CA ALA A 127 -19.44 -10.47 -11.11
C ALA A 127 -19.57 -9.45 -12.25
N LEU A 128 -18.68 -8.45 -12.32
CA LEU A 128 -18.64 -7.50 -13.44
C LEU A 128 -18.42 -8.20 -14.78
N ARG A 129 -17.51 -9.17 -14.83
CA ARG A 129 -17.28 -9.98 -16.04
C ARG A 129 -18.51 -10.82 -16.42
N ALA A 130 -19.15 -11.44 -15.44
CA ALA A 130 -20.38 -12.19 -15.66
C ALA A 130 -21.53 -11.30 -16.15
N ALA A 131 -21.59 -10.04 -15.72
CA ALA A 131 -22.53 -9.04 -16.20
C ALA A 131 -22.22 -8.49 -17.60
N GLY A 132 -21.10 -8.90 -18.22
CA GLY A 132 -20.76 -8.57 -19.61
C GLY A 132 -19.69 -7.48 -19.78
N VAL A 133 -19.00 -7.08 -18.71
CA VAL A 133 -17.81 -6.21 -18.80
C VAL A 133 -16.74 -6.96 -19.61
N LYS A 134 -16.26 -6.32 -20.67
CA LYS A 134 -15.34 -6.91 -21.66
C LYS A 134 -13.88 -6.81 -21.23
N LYS A 135 -13.52 -5.71 -20.57
CA LYS A 135 -12.15 -5.38 -20.17
C LYS A 135 -12.17 -4.64 -18.85
N THR A 136 -11.27 -4.98 -17.96
CA THR A 136 -11.03 -4.30 -16.69
C THR A 136 -9.64 -3.70 -16.69
N VAL A 137 -9.53 -2.43 -16.28
CA VAL A 137 -8.25 -1.70 -16.20
C VAL A 137 -8.12 -1.06 -14.83
N MET A 138 -7.01 -1.26 -14.15
CA MET A 138 -6.70 -0.61 -12.87
C MET A 138 -5.79 0.60 -13.10
N LEU A 139 -6.17 1.76 -12.55
CA LEU A 139 -5.36 2.97 -12.52
C LEU A 139 -4.91 3.25 -11.09
N THR A 140 -3.61 3.25 -10.84
CA THR A 140 -3.06 3.43 -9.50
C THR A 140 -1.84 4.34 -9.47
N GLY A 141 -1.64 5.03 -8.34
CA GLY A 141 -0.41 5.77 -8.04
C GLY A 141 0.73 4.88 -7.54
N ASP A 142 0.46 3.61 -7.23
CA ASP A 142 1.43 2.68 -6.66
C ASP A 142 2.53 2.30 -7.67
N ARG A 143 3.58 1.68 -7.14
CA ARG A 143 4.67 1.13 -7.95
C ARG A 143 4.15 0.01 -8.87
N ALA A 144 4.82 -0.17 -9.99
CA ALA A 144 4.42 -1.13 -11.02
C ALA A 144 4.41 -2.59 -10.53
N ASP A 145 5.34 -2.95 -9.64
CA ASP A 145 5.42 -4.29 -9.03
C ASP A 145 4.22 -4.57 -8.11
N VAL A 146 3.83 -3.60 -7.27
CA VAL A 146 2.63 -3.68 -6.42
C VAL A 146 1.37 -3.78 -7.27
N ALA A 147 1.23 -2.90 -8.26
CA ALA A 147 0.08 -2.90 -9.16
C ALA A 147 -0.06 -4.23 -9.93
N ALA A 148 1.06 -4.80 -10.40
CA ALA A 148 1.05 -6.09 -11.09
C ALA A 148 0.56 -7.22 -10.18
N ALA A 149 1.01 -7.26 -8.93
CA ALA A 149 0.58 -8.27 -7.96
C ALA A 149 -0.93 -8.17 -7.67
N VAL A 150 -1.43 -6.98 -7.38
CA VAL A 150 -2.86 -6.71 -7.13
C VAL A 150 -3.70 -7.05 -8.36
N ALA A 151 -3.28 -6.63 -9.56
CA ALA A 151 -4.01 -6.90 -10.80
C ALA A 151 -4.10 -8.41 -11.08
N LYS A 152 -3.02 -9.15 -10.83
CA LYS A 152 -2.98 -10.60 -10.97
C LYS A 152 -3.92 -11.30 -9.99
N GLU A 153 -3.92 -10.89 -8.73
CA GLU A 153 -4.76 -11.48 -7.68
C GLU A 153 -6.24 -11.23 -7.93
N LEU A 154 -6.60 -10.01 -8.35
CA LEU A 154 -7.97 -9.62 -8.70
C LEU A 154 -8.41 -10.14 -10.08
N GLY A 155 -7.51 -10.66 -10.89
CA GLY A 155 -7.80 -11.06 -12.26
C GLY A 155 -8.11 -9.88 -13.19
N ILE A 156 -7.55 -8.70 -12.97
CA ILE A 156 -7.70 -7.51 -13.81
C ILE A 156 -6.88 -7.67 -15.08
N ASP A 157 -7.43 -7.26 -16.23
CA ASP A 157 -6.82 -7.51 -17.55
C ASP A 157 -5.61 -6.61 -17.82
N GLU A 158 -5.66 -5.35 -17.40
CA GLU A 158 -4.58 -4.38 -17.56
C GLU A 158 -4.46 -3.47 -16.35
N PHE A 159 -3.27 -2.89 -16.16
CA PHE A 159 -3.05 -1.86 -15.14
C PHE A 159 -2.16 -0.74 -15.66
N ARG A 160 -2.32 0.44 -15.08
CA ARG A 160 -1.45 1.60 -15.24
C ARG A 160 -1.01 2.03 -13.86
N ALA A 161 0.28 2.05 -13.62
CA ALA A 161 0.90 2.32 -12.32
C ALA A 161 1.63 3.66 -12.30
N GLN A 162 2.01 4.12 -11.12
CA GLN A 162 2.78 5.35 -10.89
C GLN A 162 2.10 6.62 -11.44
N LEU A 163 0.77 6.62 -11.49
CA LEU A 163 -0.01 7.73 -12.03
C LEU A 163 -0.19 8.84 -10.98
N LEU A 164 0.10 10.06 -11.35
CA LEU A 164 -0.37 11.24 -10.64
C LEU A 164 -1.88 11.47 -10.93
N PRO A 165 -2.58 12.27 -10.12
CA PRO A 165 -4.01 12.54 -10.36
C PRO A 165 -4.33 13.03 -11.76
N GLN A 166 -3.49 13.91 -12.32
CA GLN A 166 -3.63 14.40 -13.69
C GLN A 166 -3.42 13.31 -14.75
N ASP A 167 -2.53 12.36 -14.49
CA ASP A 167 -2.23 11.28 -15.43
C ASP A 167 -3.40 10.29 -15.51
N LYS A 168 -4.13 10.08 -14.40
CA LYS A 168 -5.35 9.27 -14.40
C LYS A 168 -6.40 9.82 -15.36
N VAL A 169 -6.57 11.15 -15.42
CA VAL A 169 -7.51 11.79 -16.36
C VAL A 169 -7.08 11.51 -17.81
N ALA A 170 -5.80 11.71 -18.12
CA ALA A 170 -5.27 11.45 -19.46
C ALA A 170 -5.41 9.97 -19.88
N GLU A 171 -5.19 9.04 -18.94
CA GLU A 171 -5.37 7.61 -19.23
C GLU A 171 -6.85 7.24 -19.47
N VAL A 172 -7.80 7.84 -18.74
CA VAL A 172 -9.23 7.62 -18.97
C VAL A 172 -9.64 8.19 -20.33
N GLU A 173 -9.13 9.36 -20.75
CA GLU A 173 -9.39 9.93 -22.09
C GLU A 173 -8.89 9.00 -23.21
N LYS A 174 -7.70 8.42 -23.07
CA LYS A 174 -7.19 7.40 -24.01
C LYS A 174 -8.07 6.16 -24.07
N LEU A 175 -8.48 5.65 -22.91
CA LEU A 175 -9.36 4.47 -22.83
C LEU A 175 -10.75 4.75 -23.46
N LEU A 176 -11.27 5.98 -23.33
CA LEU A 176 -12.50 6.41 -24.00
C LEU A 176 -12.32 6.42 -25.52
N GLU A 177 -11.22 6.99 -26.03
CA GLU A 177 -10.92 6.98 -27.45
C GLU A 177 -10.80 5.56 -28.00
N GLU A 178 -10.08 4.68 -27.31
CA GLU A 178 -9.97 3.25 -27.66
C GLU A 178 -11.35 2.57 -27.70
N THR A 179 -12.18 2.80 -26.67
CA THR A 179 -13.51 2.19 -26.54
C THR A 179 -14.43 2.66 -27.67
N HIS A 180 -14.37 3.92 -28.06
CA HIS A 180 -15.20 4.50 -29.11
C HIS A 180 -14.68 4.19 -30.51
N ALA A 181 -13.36 4.02 -30.71
CA ALA A 181 -12.75 3.70 -32.00
C ALA A 181 -13.10 2.29 -32.51
N HIS A 182 -13.36 1.32 -31.62
CA HIS A 182 -13.61 -0.07 -31.96
C HIS A 182 -15.04 -0.37 -32.43
N GLY A 183 -15.83 0.61 -32.79
CA GLY A 183 -17.10 0.43 -33.49
C GLY A 183 -18.24 1.25 -32.93
N ALA A 184 -18.73 2.10 -33.78
CA ALA A 184 -19.92 2.93 -33.67
C ALA A 184 -20.89 2.58 -32.48
N GLY A 185 -20.70 3.22 -31.35
CA GLY A 185 -21.74 3.39 -30.32
C GLY A 185 -22.06 2.19 -29.43
N LYS A 186 -21.22 1.18 -29.32
CA LYS A 186 -21.53 -0.04 -28.55
C LYS A 186 -20.74 -0.24 -27.25
N GLY A 187 -19.61 0.44 -27.06
CA GLY A 187 -18.84 0.36 -25.81
C GLY A 187 -19.09 1.58 -24.95
N LYS A 188 -19.11 1.39 -23.64
CA LYS A 188 -19.15 2.43 -22.63
C LYS A 188 -18.02 2.20 -21.63
N LEU A 189 -17.35 3.27 -21.21
CA LEU A 189 -16.35 3.26 -20.18
C LEU A 189 -17.01 3.63 -18.85
N ALA A 190 -16.96 2.71 -17.88
CA ALA A 190 -17.31 3.02 -16.50
C ALA A 190 -16.03 3.21 -15.69
N PHE A 191 -15.95 4.29 -14.93
CA PHE A 191 -14.88 4.52 -13.96
C PHE A 191 -15.43 4.38 -12.55
N VAL A 192 -14.74 3.60 -11.72
CA VAL A 192 -15.08 3.39 -10.30
C VAL A 192 -13.96 3.96 -9.46
N GLY A 193 -14.27 4.93 -8.61
CA GLY A 193 -13.31 5.61 -7.74
C GLY A 193 -13.87 5.86 -6.35
N ASP A 194 -13.00 6.27 -5.41
CA ASP A 194 -13.37 6.52 -3.99
C ASP A 194 -13.84 7.96 -3.70
N GLY A 195 -13.83 8.82 -4.70
CA GLY A 195 -14.50 10.12 -4.63
C GLY A 195 -13.57 11.32 -4.74
N ILE A 196 -13.02 11.87 -3.66
CA ILE A 196 -12.48 13.25 -3.65
C ILE A 196 -11.31 13.43 -4.64
N ASN A 197 -10.38 12.49 -4.68
CA ASN A 197 -9.22 12.56 -5.57
C ASN A 197 -9.53 12.15 -7.00
N ASP A 198 -10.57 11.38 -7.20
CA ASP A 198 -10.98 10.84 -8.49
C ASP A 198 -12.16 11.60 -9.13
N ALA A 199 -12.68 12.66 -8.49
CA ALA A 199 -13.80 13.46 -9.01
C ALA A 199 -13.59 13.96 -10.46
N PRO A 200 -12.40 14.49 -10.85
CA PRO A 200 -12.16 14.88 -12.24
C PRO A 200 -12.19 13.72 -13.23
N VAL A 201 -11.85 12.52 -12.77
CA VAL A 201 -11.84 11.28 -13.58
C VAL A 201 -13.26 10.73 -13.72
N LEU A 202 -14.03 10.73 -12.60
CA LEU A 202 -15.43 10.30 -12.57
C LEU A 202 -16.30 11.08 -13.57
N THR A 203 -16.08 12.40 -13.68
CA THR A 203 -16.83 13.26 -14.61
C THR A 203 -16.45 13.07 -16.07
N ARG A 204 -15.29 12.50 -16.37
CA ARG A 204 -14.82 12.26 -17.75
C ARG A 204 -15.29 10.94 -18.32
N ALA A 205 -15.54 9.93 -17.51
CA ALA A 205 -16.02 8.63 -17.97
C ALA A 205 -17.46 8.72 -18.52
N ASP A 206 -17.85 7.78 -19.37
CA ASP A 206 -19.27 7.66 -19.80
C ASP A 206 -20.18 7.36 -18.60
N ILE A 207 -19.66 6.64 -17.59
CA ILE A 207 -20.36 6.31 -16.36
C ILE A 207 -19.35 6.44 -15.21
N GLY A 208 -19.58 7.42 -14.32
CA GLY A 208 -18.84 7.57 -13.07
C GLY A 208 -19.54 6.86 -11.92
N ILE A 209 -18.82 6.04 -11.17
CA ILE A 209 -19.31 5.34 -9.98
C ILE A 209 -18.43 5.72 -8.79
N ALA A 210 -18.97 6.52 -7.88
CA ALA A 210 -18.28 6.87 -6.64
C ALA A 210 -18.54 5.82 -5.55
N MET A 211 -17.48 5.22 -5.03
CA MET A 211 -17.53 4.25 -3.92
C MET A 211 -17.09 4.96 -2.64
N GLY A 212 -18.01 5.38 -1.81
CA GLY A 212 -17.71 6.06 -0.54
C GLY A 212 -18.37 5.36 0.65
N ALA A 213 -17.61 5.12 1.71
CA ALA A 213 -18.17 4.57 2.96
C ALA A 213 -18.94 5.61 3.78
N MET A 214 -18.75 6.89 3.48
CA MET A 214 -19.61 8.03 3.87
C MET A 214 -19.45 9.03 2.75
N GLY A 215 -20.48 9.17 1.93
CA GLY A 215 -20.46 10.01 0.73
C GLY A 215 -19.80 11.34 1.03
N SER A 216 -18.67 11.57 0.43
CA SER A 216 -18.16 12.91 0.40
C SER A 216 -19.12 13.70 -0.49
N ASP A 217 -19.73 14.74 0.06
CA ASP A 217 -20.67 15.62 -0.66
C ASP A 217 -20.07 16.08 -2.01
N ALA A 218 -18.76 16.18 -2.11
CA ALA A 218 -18.03 16.49 -3.34
C ALA A 218 -18.13 15.44 -4.45
N ALA A 219 -18.39 14.15 -4.13
CA ALA A 219 -18.57 13.09 -5.14
C ALA A 219 -20.03 12.98 -5.61
N ILE A 220 -20.97 13.56 -4.85
CA ILE A 220 -22.40 13.57 -5.18
C ILE A 220 -22.73 14.75 -6.09
N GLU A 221 -21.94 15.83 -6.04
CA GLU A 221 -22.12 17.04 -6.87
C GLU A 221 -21.39 16.98 -8.23
N ALA A 222 -20.61 15.94 -8.49
CA ALA A 222 -19.89 15.74 -9.76
C ALA A 222 -20.69 14.83 -10.71
#